data_e40a1e6e1ef2ce33bdc6ad9e6116adca
#
_entry.id   e40a1e6e1ef2ce33bdc6ad9e6116adca
#
_cell.length_a   1.000
_cell.length_b   1.000
_cell.length_c   1.000
_cell.angle_alpha   90.00
_cell.angle_beta   90.00
_cell.angle_gamma   90.00
#
_symmetry.space_group_name_H-M   'P 1'
#
loop_
_entity.id
_entity.type
_entity.pdbx_description
1 polymer ?
#
loop_
_entity_poly.entity_id
_entity_poly.type
_entity_poly.pdbx_seq_one_letter_code
_entity_poly.pdbx_strand_id
1 'polypeptide(L)'
;EMCIRDREAEGFDRPSLFWEALEKRKPDLVLLDIMLPEEDGLSMLEKLRKRSDTKQLPIAMLTAKGSEYDTVKGLDSGADDYIPKPFRMMELVSRVKALLRRSGKSEGTDTEYTMGNLYVSKKKHQVKVDGKEITLTMKEFEMLLLLLSNPGIVFTRAQLLDKIWGYQFDGESRTVDVHIRTLRQKLGEAGHYIETVRGMGYKIGGTS
;
A
#
# COMPACT_ATOMS: atom_id res chain seq x y z
N GLU A 1 -3.68 -11.43 24.28
CA GLU A 1 -4.83 -10.87 23.54
C GLU A 1 -5.01 -9.40 23.95
N MET A 2 -4.88 -8.49 23.00
CA MET A 2 -5.04 -7.06 23.28
C MET A 2 -6.24 -6.56 22.48
N CYS A 3 -7.34 -6.27 23.16
CA CYS A 3 -8.56 -5.75 22.54
C CYS A 3 -8.42 -4.22 22.37
N ILE A 4 -8.31 -3.73 21.15
CA ILE A 4 -8.32 -2.30 20.85
C ILE A 4 -9.69 -1.94 20.26
N ARG A 5 -10.62 -1.50 21.13
CA ARG A 5 -11.93 -0.98 20.72
C ARG A 5 -12.56 -1.78 19.55
N ASP A 6 -13.22 -2.86 19.84
CA ASP A 6 -13.99 -3.73 18.91
C ASP A 6 -13.14 -4.52 17.88
N ARG A 7 -11.84 -4.71 18.12
CA ARG A 7 -10.95 -5.48 17.25
C ARG A 7 -10.15 -6.49 18.04
N GLU A 8 -10.05 -7.68 17.49
CA GLU A 8 -9.21 -8.76 17.99
C GLU A 8 -7.79 -8.56 17.43
N ALA A 9 -6.78 -8.61 18.27
CA ALA A 9 -5.38 -8.56 17.87
C ALA A 9 -4.64 -9.75 18.47
N GLU A 10 -3.92 -10.47 17.64
CA GLU A 10 -3.06 -11.58 18.01
C GLU A 10 -1.61 -11.22 17.74
N GLY A 11 -0.71 -11.47 18.69
CA GLY A 11 0.72 -11.17 18.56
C GLY A 11 1.55 -12.44 18.59
N PHE A 12 2.59 -12.46 17.76
CA PHE A 12 3.54 -13.56 17.64
C PHE A 12 4.95 -13.02 17.86
N ASP A 13 5.72 -13.68 18.68
CA ASP A 13 7.13 -13.36 18.95
C ASP A 13 8.09 -14.04 17.94
N ARG A 14 7.56 -14.95 17.12
CA ARG A 14 8.31 -15.73 16.11
C ARG A 14 7.55 -15.84 14.80
N PRO A 15 8.26 -15.71 13.67
CA PRO A 15 7.72 -15.93 12.34
C PRO A 15 7.01 -17.27 12.16
N SER A 16 7.58 -18.35 12.69
CA SER A 16 7.02 -19.71 12.61
C SER A 16 5.58 -19.78 13.12
N LEU A 17 5.31 -19.17 14.28
CA LEU A 17 3.96 -19.15 14.87
C LEU A 17 2.98 -18.31 14.05
N PHE A 18 3.46 -17.19 13.49
CA PHE A 18 2.65 -16.36 12.60
C PHE A 18 2.24 -17.14 11.35
N TRP A 19 3.17 -17.88 10.72
CA TRP A 19 2.84 -18.67 9.54
C TRP A 19 1.83 -19.77 9.83
N GLU A 20 1.93 -20.45 10.97
CA GLU A 20 0.95 -21.45 11.41
C GLU A 20 -0.45 -20.85 11.64
N ALA A 21 -0.52 -19.65 12.24
CA ALA A 21 -1.78 -18.97 12.47
C ALA A 21 -2.40 -18.48 11.16
N LEU A 22 -1.58 -17.99 10.23
CA LEU A 22 -2.04 -17.51 8.91
C LEU A 22 -2.70 -18.62 8.08
N GLU A 23 -2.23 -19.87 8.20
CA GLU A 23 -2.88 -21.01 7.52
C GLU A 23 -4.25 -21.36 8.11
N LYS A 24 -4.48 -21.02 9.39
CA LYS A 24 -5.78 -21.28 10.06
C LYS A 24 -6.78 -20.16 9.86
N ARG A 25 -6.31 -18.90 9.92
CA ARG A 25 -7.17 -17.72 9.82
C ARG A 25 -6.40 -16.57 9.15
N LYS A 26 -6.98 -16.02 8.11
CA LYS A 26 -6.44 -14.84 7.44
C LYS A 26 -6.78 -13.57 8.22
N PRO A 27 -5.80 -12.73 8.60
CA PRO A 27 -6.06 -11.46 9.26
C PRO A 27 -6.53 -10.40 8.25
N ASP A 28 -7.15 -9.33 8.76
CA ASP A 28 -7.53 -8.16 7.96
C ASP A 28 -6.37 -7.17 7.75
N LEU A 29 -5.33 -7.25 8.60
CA LEU A 29 -4.13 -6.41 8.54
C LEU A 29 -2.99 -7.09 9.31
N VAL A 30 -1.75 -6.88 8.86
CA VAL A 30 -0.54 -7.33 9.56
C VAL A 30 0.30 -6.12 9.95
N LEU A 31 0.71 -6.08 11.22
CA LEU A 31 1.80 -5.23 11.70
C LEU A 31 3.05 -6.11 11.77
N LEU A 32 4.08 -5.75 11.02
CA LEU A 32 5.26 -6.58 10.85
C LEU A 32 6.52 -5.83 11.26
N ASP A 33 7.19 -6.33 12.27
CA ASP A 33 8.50 -5.79 12.67
C ASP A 33 9.56 -6.16 11.63
N ILE A 34 10.46 -5.24 11.31
CA ILE A 34 11.61 -5.56 10.45
C ILE A 34 12.55 -6.50 11.18
N MET A 35 12.83 -6.24 12.47
CA MET A 35 13.78 -7.00 13.25
C MET A 35 13.09 -8.12 14.03
N LEU A 36 12.93 -9.26 13.42
CA LEU A 36 12.39 -10.47 14.04
C LEU A 36 13.45 -11.56 14.16
N PRO A 37 13.35 -12.45 15.16
CA PRO A 37 14.16 -13.66 15.21
C PRO A 37 13.78 -14.61 14.08
N GLU A 38 14.62 -15.56 13.74
CA GLU A 38 14.43 -16.61 12.74
C GLU A 38 14.39 -16.09 11.29
N GLU A 39 13.59 -15.11 10.99
CA GLU A 39 13.41 -14.54 9.65
C GLU A 39 13.12 -13.03 9.75
N ASP A 40 13.79 -12.20 8.95
CA ASP A 40 13.55 -10.75 8.95
C ASP A 40 12.19 -10.39 8.33
N GLY A 41 11.62 -9.27 8.80
CA GLY A 41 10.29 -8.85 8.37
C GLY A 41 10.19 -8.49 6.88
N LEU A 42 11.28 -8.07 6.23
CA LEU A 42 11.28 -7.78 4.80
C LEU A 42 11.13 -9.07 3.97
N SER A 43 11.83 -10.13 4.37
CA SER A 43 11.68 -11.47 3.76
C SER A 43 10.26 -12.00 3.94
N MET A 44 9.66 -11.81 5.12
CA MET A 44 8.26 -12.17 5.36
C MET A 44 7.30 -11.36 4.48
N LEU A 45 7.52 -10.06 4.35
CA LEU A 45 6.73 -9.19 3.47
C LEU A 45 6.77 -9.69 2.03
N GLU A 46 7.96 -9.99 1.49
CA GLU A 46 8.10 -10.54 0.15
C GLU A 46 7.34 -11.86 -0.04
N LYS A 47 7.41 -12.76 0.94
CA LYS A 47 6.66 -14.02 0.91
C LYS A 47 5.15 -13.77 0.90
N LEU A 48 4.66 -12.86 1.76
CA LEU A 48 3.25 -12.49 1.80
C LEU A 48 2.78 -11.87 0.47
N ARG A 49 3.61 -11.08 -0.21
CA ARG A 49 3.28 -10.48 -1.50
C ARG A 49 3.31 -11.48 -2.68
N LYS A 50 4.09 -12.55 -2.56
CA LYS A 50 4.15 -13.62 -3.56
C LYS A 50 2.96 -14.60 -3.48
N ARG A 51 2.31 -14.73 -2.33
CA ARG A 51 1.15 -15.61 -2.14
C ARG A 51 -0.12 -14.97 -2.71
N SER A 52 -0.89 -15.74 -3.44
CA SER A 52 -2.15 -15.28 -4.08
C SER A 52 -3.22 -14.83 -3.08
N ASP A 53 -3.24 -15.47 -1.90
CA ASP A 53 -4.22 -15.23 -0.85
C ASP A 53 -3.89 -14.03 0.06
N THR A 54 -2.61 -13.61 0.12
CA THR A 54 -2.16 -12.50 0.98
C THR A 54 -1.56 -11.32 0.23
N LYS A 55 -1.43 -11.39 -1.08
CA LYS A 55 -0.81 -10.31 -1.90
C LYS A 55 -1.48 -8.93 -1.75
N GLN A 56 -2.78 -8.90 -1.43
CA GLN A 56 -3.56 -7.67 -1.21
C GLN A 56 -3.79 -7.36 0.27
N LEU A 57 -3.27 -8.19 1.18
CA LEU A 57 -3.41 -7.99 2.61
C LEU A 57 -2.69 -6.70 3.04
N PRO A 58 -3.35 -5.77 3.74
CA PRO A 58 -2.68 -4.59 4.28
C PRO A 58 -1.56 -4.96 5.23
N ILE A 59 -0.36 -4.43 4.99
CA ILE A 59 0.82 -4.70 5.81
C ILE A 59 1.50 -3.38 6.16
N ALA A 60 1.59 -3.07 7.45
CA ALA A 60 2.39 -1.97 7.97
C ALA A 60 3.67 -2.50 8.62
N MET A 61 4.82 -1.98 8.19
CA MET A 61 6.12 -2.32 8.75
C MET A 61 6.43 -1.47 9.97
N LEU A 62 6.93 -2.07 11.03
CA LEU A 62 7.46 -1.38 12.20
C LEU A 62 8.98 -1.28 12.05
N THR A 63 9.53 -0.05 12.02
CA THR A 63 10.95 0.19 11.70
C THR A 63 11.68 0.89 12.86
N ALA A 64 13.00 0.70 12.97
CA ALA A 64 13.81 1.54 13.81
C ALA A 64 13.93 2.96 13.22
N LYS A 65 13.87 3.99 14.07
CA LYS A 65 14.01 5.38 13.64
C LYS A 65 15.41 5.61 13.07
N GLY A 66 15.50 6.02 11.79
CA GLY A 66 16.76 6.42 11.15
C GLY A 66 17.27 5.53 10.03
N SER A 67 16.61 4.41 9.69
CA SER A 67 17.01 3.61 8.54
C SER A 67 16.25 4.04 7.27
N GLU A 68 16.74 5.11 6.64
CA GLU A 68 16.22 5.60 5.35
C GLU A 68 16.32 4.49 4.27
N TYR A 69 17.38 3.69 4.35
CA TYR A 69 17.62 2.57 3.44
C TYR A 69 16.59 1.45 3.59
N ASP A 70 16.20 1.10 4.81
CA ASP A 70 15.20 0.07 5.08
C ASP A 70 13.80 0.53 4.67
N THR A 71 13.51 1.82 4.84
CA THR A 71 12.24 2.41 4.41
C THR A 71 12.10 2.36 2.89
N VAL A 72 13.12 2.74 2.13
CA VAL A 72 13.09 2.71 0.66
C VAL A 72 13.01 1.26 0.14
N LYS A 73 13.84 0.36 0.69
CA LYS A 73 13.84 -1.05 0.31
C LYS A 73 12.52 -1.74 0.61
N GLY A 74 11.94 -1.44 1.74
CA GLY A 74 10.66 -2.02 2.13
C GLY A 74 9.47 -1.48 1.33
N LEU A 75 9.47 -0.20 0.94
CA LEU A 75 8.47 0.37 0.03
C LEU A 75 8.52 -0.29 -1.34
N ASP A 76 9.72 -0.55 -1.87
CA ASP A 76 9.91 -1.33 -3.10
C ASP A 76 9.37 -2.76 -2.94
N SER A 77 9.43 -3.34 -1.74
CA SER A 77 8.92 -4.69 -1.43
C SER A 77 7.39 -4.74 -1.24
N GLY A 78 6.69 -3.60 -1.31
CA GLY A 78 5.23 -3.52 -1.34
C GLY A 78 4.53 -3.43 0.01
N ALA A 79 5.16 -2.87 1.05
CA ALA A 79 4.47 -2.51 2.29
C ALA A 79 3.48 -1.36 2.05
N ASP A 80 2.38 -1.34 2.80
CA ASP A 80 1.34 -0.31 2.68
C ASP A 80 1.60 0.91 3.57
N ASP A 81 2.33 0.72 4.68
CA ASP A 81 2.75 1.81 5.59
C ASP A 81 4.04 1.44 6.32
N TYR A 82 4.74 2.46 6.83
CA TYR A 82 5.94 2.36 7.67
C TYR A 82 5.74 3.19 8.92
N ILE A 83 5.91 2.55 10.08
CA ILE A 83 5.70 3.16 11.38
C ILE A 83 7.02 3.12 12.15
N PRO A 84 7.71 4.28 12.30
CA PRO A 84 8.97 4.33 13.00
C PRO A 84 8.78 4.11 14.51
N LYS A 85 9.65 3.31 15.11
CA LYS A 85 9.75 3.14 16.57
C LYS A 85 10.65 4.23 17.16
N PRO A 86 10.33 4.79 18.33
CA PRO A 86 9.12 4.56 19.12
C PRO A 86 7.91 5.31 18.57
N PHE A 87 6.77 4.65 18.52
CA PHE A 87 5.50 5.24 18.10
C PHE A 87 4.56 5.50 19.28
N ARG A 88 3.69 6.49 19.13
CA ARG A 88 2.62 6.74 20.09
C ARG A 88 1.45 5.79 19.80
N MET A 89 0.85 5.22 20.84
CA MET A 89 -0.27 4.28 20.69
C MET A 89 -1.43 4.86 19.83
N MET A 90 -1.78 6.13 20.05
CA MET A 90 -2.84 6.78 19.28
C MET A 90 -2.49 6.94 17.80
N GLU A 91 -1.21 7.15 17.48
CA GLU A 91 -0.73 7.20 16.10
C GLU A 91 -0.87 5.83 15.42
N LEU A 92 -0.37 4.77 16.07
CA LEU A 92 -0.51 3.40 15.59
C LEU A 92 -1.97 3.05 15.32
N VAL A 93 -2.86 3.31 16.28
CA VAL A 93 -4.30 3.05 16.14
C VAL A 93 -4.91 3.83 14.97
N SER A 94 -4.53 5.09 14.76
CA SER A 94 -5.02 5.91 13.66
C SER A 94 -4.57 5.38 12.31
N ARG A 95 -3.32 4.94 12.18
CA ARG A 95 -2.76 4.33 10.96
C ARG A 95 -3.42 2.99 10.64
N VAL A 96 -3.57 2.12 11.65
CA VAL A 96 -4.29 0.84 11.52
C VAL A 96 -5.73 1.05 11.06
N LYS A 97 -6.46 2.01 11.66
CA LYS A 97 -7.82 2.35 11.23
C LYS A 97 -7.87 2.86 9.79
N ALA A 98 -6.91 3.67 9.39
CA ALA A 98 -6.82 4.17 8.02
C ALA A 98 -6.58 3.03 7.02
N LEU A 99 -5.68 2.09 7.31
CA LEU A 99 -5.42 0.92 6.48
C LEU A 99 -6.65 0.01 6.37
N LEU A 100 -7.29 -0.30 7.50
CA LEU A 100 -8.49 -1.16 7.52
C LEU A 100 -9.72 -0.52 6.88
N ARG A 101 -9.91 0.80 7.00
CA ARG A 101 -10.99 1.52 6.28
C ARG A 101 -10.86 1.38 4.77
N ARG A 102 -9.65 1.33 4.29
CA ARG A 102 -9.31 1.22 2.87
C ARG A 102 -9.44 -0.21 2.34
N SER A 103 -9.18 -1.22 3.19
CA SER A 103 -9.39 -2.65 2.86
C SER A 103 -10.86 -3.08 2.97
N GLY A 104 -11.67 -2.35 3.75
CA GLY A 104 -13.10 -2.60 3.89
C GLY A 104 -13.82 -2.28 2.57
N LYS A 105 -14.74 -3.16 2.14
CA LYS A 105 -15.66 -2.96 1.02
C LYS A 105 -16.36 -1.61 1.19
N SER A 106 -15.83 -0.55 0.58
CA SER A 106 -16.56 0.71 0.56
C SER A 106 -17.82 0.47 -0.27
N GLU A 107 -18.98 0.72 0.32
CA GLU A 107 -20.24 0.97 -0.39
C GLU A 107 -20.07 2.27 -1.21
N GLY A 108 -19.21 2.23 -2.19
CA GLY A 108 -18.98 3.32 -3.13
C GLY A 108 -19.56 2.95 -4.48
N THR A 109 -20.18 3.90 -5.14
CA THR A 109 -20.66 3.84 -6.52
C THR A 109 -19.76 2.96 -7.39
N ASP A 110 -20.39 2.15 -8.22
CA ASP A 110 -19.76 1.20 -9.16
C ASP A 110 -18.97 2.01 -10.21
N THR A 111 -17.86 2.63 -9.79
CA THR A 111 -17.08 3.51 -10.65
C THR A 111 -15.99 2.68 -11.31
N GLU A 112 -16.14 2.54 -12.61
CA GLU A 112 -15.15 1.91 -13.48
C GLU A 112 -14.43 2.99 -14.29
N TYR A 113 -13.12 2.85 -14.45
CA TYR A 113 -12.29 3.75 -15.24
C TYR A 113 -11.69 2.98 -16.39
N THR A 114 -11.72 3.56 -17.57
CA THR A 114 -11.04 3.01 -18.76
C THR A 114 -10.19 4.11 -19.39
N MET A 115 -8.94 3.81 -19.66
CA MET A 115 -8.01 4.71 -20.33
C MET A 115 -7.13 3.87 -21.28
N GLY A 116 -7.43 3.93 -22.58
CA GLY A 116 -6.78 3.07 -23.57
C GLY A 116 -6.92 1.59 -23.18
N ASN A 117 -5.80 0.92 -22.98
CA ASN A 117 -5.75 -0.50 -22.59
C ASN A 117 -5.85 -0.75 -21.07
N LEU A 118 -5.93 0.32 -20.25
CA LEU A 118 -6.08 0.23 -18.80
C LEU A 118 -7.56 0.22 -18.41
N TYR A 119 -7.97 -0.78 -17.63
CA TYR A 119 -9.28 -0.87 -17.00
C TYR A 119 -9.12 -1.01 -15.48
N VAL A 120 -9.88 -0.23 -14.71
CA VAL A 120 -9.88 -0.27 -13.25
C VAL A 120 -11.31 -0.26 -12.72
N SER A 121 -11.66 -1.23 -11.91
CA SER A 121 -12.94 -1.28 -11.18
C SER A 121 -12.69 -1.06 -9.69
N LYS A 122 -13.24 0.04 -9.16
CA LYS A 122 -13.13 0.37 -7.74
C LYS A 122 -13.83 -0.66 -6.87
N LYS A 123 -15.04 -1.08 -7.24
CA LYS A 123 -15.85 -2.04 -6.50
C LYS A 123 -15.24 -3.43 -6.45
N LYS A 124 -14.70 -3.89 -7.58
CA LYS A 124 -14.08 -5.22 -7.69
C LYS A 124 -12.62 -5.23 -7.22
N HIS A 125 -12.05 -4.08 -6.87
CA HIS A 125 -10.61 -3.93 -6.58
C HIS A 125 -9.73 -4.54 -7.69
N GLN A 126 -10.14 -4.38 -8.93
CA GLN A 126 -9.55 -5.05 -10.10
C GLN A 126 -8.89 -4.04 -11.04
N VAL A 127 -7.70 -4.38 -11.48
CA VAL A 127 -6.96 -3.65 -12.51
C VAL A 127 -6.63 -4.60 -13.64
N LYS A 128 -6.86 -4.18 -14.87
CA LYS A 128 -6.48 -4.94 -16.08
C LYS A 128 -5.74 -4.03 -17.04
N VAL A 129 -4.72 -4.59 -17.70
CA VAL A 129 -4.03 -3.99 -18.85
C VAL A 129 -4.10 -5.00 -19.99
N ASP A 130 -4.61 -4.59 -21.15
CA ASP A 130 -4.88 -5.47 -22.29
C ASP A 130 -5.70 -6.71 -21.92
N GLY A 131 -6.69 -6.53 -21.02
CA GLY A 131 -7.52 -7.61 -20.50
C GLY A 131 -6.86 -8.54 -19.46
N LYS A 132 -5.56 -8.43 -19.26
CA LYS A 132 -4.81 -9.21 -18.26
C LYS A 132 -4.87 -8.56 -16.88
N GLU A 133 -5.18 -9.34 -15.87
CA GLU A 133 -5.27 -8.84 -14.49
C GLU A 133 -3.88 -8.50 -13.93
N ILE A 134 -3.77 -7.29 -13.37
CA ILE A 134 -2.56 -6.77 -12.72
C ILE A 134 -2.81 -6.69 -11.21
N THR A 135 -1.89 -7.24 -10.43
CA THR A 135 -1.97 -7.18 -8.98
C THR A 135 -1.23 -5.98 -8.44
N LEU A 136 -1.97 -5.08 -7.80
CA LEU A 136 -1.43 -3.92 -7.10
C LEU A 136 -1.53 -4.12 -5.58
N THR A 137 -0.63 -3.48 -4.84
CA THR A 137 -0.80 -3.28 -3.39
C THR A 137 -1.93 -2.29 -3.15
N MET A 138 -2.41 -2.18 -1.93
CA MET A 138 -3.47 -1.23 -1.59
C MET A 138 -3.07 0.21 -1.92
N LYS A 139 -1.85 0.63 -1.59
CA LYS A 139 -1.35 1.98 -1.84
C LYS A 139 -1.20 2.30 -3.32
N GLU A 140 -0.72 1.35 -4.11
CA GLU A 140 -0.64 1.49 -5.55
C GLU A 140 -2.03 1.62 -6.18
N PHE A 141 -3.00 0.82 -5.71
CA PHE A 141 -4.37 0.88 -6.18
C PHE A 141 -5.05 2.21 -5.81
N GLU A 142 -4.91 2.68 -4.56
CA GLU A 142 -5.43 3.98 -4.12
C GLU A 142 -4.83 5.14 -4.94
N MET A 143 -3.51 5.10 -5.18
CA MET A 143 -2.82 6.11 -5.97
C MET A 143 -3.32 6.13 -7.42
N LEU A 144 -3.47 4.96 -8.03
CA LEU A 144 -4.02 4.84 -9.39
C LEU A 144 -5.45 5.38 -9.46
N LEU A 145 -6.32 5.02 -8.50
CA LEU A 145 -7.69 5.52 -8.43
C LEU A 145 -7.76 7.03 -8.23
N LEU A 146 -6.90 7.58 -7.35
CA LEU A 146 -6.86 9.03 -7.12
C LEU A 146 -6.50 9.78 -8.40
N LEU A 147 -5.53 9.29 -9.15
CA LEU A 147 -5.13 9.89 -10.43
C LEU A 147 -6.24 9.74 -11.47
N LEU A 148 -6.80 8.54 -11.65
CA LEU A 148 -7.88 8.27 -12.62
C LEU A 148 -9.18 9.03 -12.35
N SER A 149 -9.49 9.28 -11.09
CA SER A 149 -10.66 10.09 -10.72
C SER A 149 -10.44 11.61 -10.96
N ASN A 150 -9.22 12.03 -11.32
CA ASN A 150 -8.86 13.42 -11.56
C ASN A 150 -7.93 13.54 -12.78
N PRO A 151 -8.38 13.15 -13.98
CA PRO A 151 -7.53 13.16 -15.16
C PRO A 151 -7.03 14.57 -15.50
N GLY A 152 -5.76 14.68 -15.84
CA GLY A 152 -5.10 15.95 -16.16
C GLY A 152 -4.71 16.82 -14.95
N ILE A 153 -5.24 16.55 -13.76
CA ILE A 153 -4.90 17.28 -12.54
C ILE A 153 -3.52 16.83 -12.03
N VAL A 154 -2.64 17.81 -11.80
CA VAL A 154 -1.32 17.55 -11.20
C VAL A 154 -1.45 17.51 -9.69
N PHE A 155 -1.08 16.38 -9.09
CA PHE A 155 -0.93 16.25 -7.65
C PHE A 155 0.53 16.41 -7.26
N THR A 156 0.81 17.30 -6.32
CA THR A 156 2.16 17.40 -5.73
C THR A 156 2.47 16.16 -4.91
N ARG A 157 3.77 15.90 -4.68
CA ARG A 157 4.19 14.77 -3.80
C ARG A 157 3.59 14.87 -2.40
N ALA A 158 3.54 16.08 -1.85
CA ALA A 158 2.92 16.33 -0.54
C ALA A 158 1.41 16.02 -0.55
N GLN A 159 0.69 16.43 -1.60
CA GLN A 159 -0.74 16.12 -1.73
C GLN A 159 -1.00 14.61 -1.89
N LEU A 160 -0.16 13.91 -2.66
CA LEU A 160 -0.27 12.45 -2.79
C LEU A 160 0.02 11.76 -1.46
N LEU A 161 1.07 12.21 -0.76
CA LEU A 161 1.43 11.68 0.55
C LEU A 161 0.28 11.86 1.55
N ASP A 162 -0.25 13.08 1.65
CA ASP A 162 -1.36 13.40 2.54
C ASP A 162 -2.64 12.60 2.21
N LYS A 163 -3.03 12.55 0.93
CA LYS A 163 -4.26 11.86 0.51
C LYS A 163 -4.18 10.34 0.66
N ILE A 164 -3.01 9.75 0.43
CA ILE A 164 -2.82 8.29 0.43
C ILE A 164 -2.35 7.77 1.80
N TRP A 165 -1.52 8.52 2.53
CA TRP A 165 -0.99 8.11 3.85
C TRP A 165 -1.59 8.89 5.02
N GLY A 166 -2.11 10.09 4.80
CA GLY A 166 -2.76 10.94 5.80
C GLY A 166 -1.84 12.01 6.39
N TYR A 167 -2.44 12.99 7.05
CA TYR A 167 -1.80 14.23 7.55
C TYR A 167 -0.65 14.02 8.56
N GLN A 168 -0.53 12.86 9.18
CA GLN A 168 0.49 12.60 10.21
C GLN A 168 1.63 11.70 9.70
N PHE A 169 1.76 11.58 8.39
CA PHE A 169 2.84 10.78 7.83
C PHE A 169 4.11 11.62 7.73
N ASP A 170 5.05 11.36 8.63
CA ASP A 170 6.40 11.99 8.64
C ASP A 170 7.36 11.39 7.57
N GLY A 171 6.80 10.67 6.60
CA GLY A 171 7.57 10.09 5.51
C GLY A 171 8.03 11.13 4.50
N GLU A 172 9.22 10.93 3.95
CA GLU A 172 9.77 11.78 2.92
C GLU A 172 8.99 11.69 1.60
N SER A 173 9.08 12.72 0.78
CA SER A 173 8.50 12.76 -0.56
C SER A 173 8.97 11.63 -1.49
N ARG A 174 10.09 10.99 -1.18
CA ARG A 174 10.62 9.80 -1.86
C ARG A 174 9.69 8.59 -1.79
N THR A 175 8.87 8.45 -0.74
CA THR A 175 7.85 7.39 -0.62
C THR A 175 6.90 7.38 -1.83
N VAL A 176 6.47 8.56 -2.27
CA VAL A 176 5.59 8.70 -3.44
C VAL A 176 6.29 8.27 -4.71
N ASP A 177 7.56 8.70 -4.90
CA ASP A 177 8.33 8.39 -6.11
C ASP A 177 8.56 6.89 -6.27
N VAL A 178 8.81 6.18 -5.18
CA VAL A 178 8.96 4.73 -5.15
C VAL A 178 7.67 4.03 -5.57
N HIS A 179 6.53 4.42 -4.97
CA HIS A 179 5.23 3.81 -5.33
C HIS A 179 4.82 4.12 -6.78
N ILE A 180 5.10 5.31 -7.29
CA ILE A 180 4.86 5.64 -8.70
C ILE A 180 5.74 4.78 -9.61
N ARG A 181 7.01 4.55 -9.24
CA ARG A 181 7.91 3.71 -10.02
C ARG A 181 7.41 2.28 -10.10
N THR A 182 7.09 1.68 -8.95
CA THR A 182 6.58 0.29 -8.90
C THR A 182 5.22 0.15 -9.56
N LEU A 183 4.34 1.13 -9.40
CA LEU A 183 3.05 1.16 -10.08
C LEU A 183 3.22 1.18 -11.61
N ARG A 184 4.07 2.05 -12.15
CA ARG A 184 4.38 2.08 -13.58
C ARG A 184 4.94 0.75 -14.09
N GLN A 185 5.86 0.13 -13.34
CA GLN A 185 6.42 -1.17 -13.70
C GLN A 185 5.35 -2.27 -13.77
N LYS A 186 4.43 -2.30 -12.80
CA LYS A 186 3.34 -3.28 -12.76
C LYS A 186 2.32 -3.06 -13.86
N LEU A 187 2.02 -1.81 -14.22
CA LEU A 187 1.12 -1.46 -15.32
C LEU A 187 1.74 -1.70 -16.70
N GLY A 188 3.06 -1.91 -16.79
CA GLY A 188 3.74 -2.15 -18.06
C GLY A 188 3.51 -1.01 -19.05
N GLU A 189 2.97 -1.32 -20.22
CA GLU A 189 2.68 -0.31 -21.25
C GLU A 189 1.72 0.78 -20.77
N ALA A 190 0.71 0.44 -19.97
CA ALA A 190 -0.21 1.43 -19.41
C ALA A 190 0.44 2.36 -18.37
N GLY A 191 1.65 2.06 -17.90
CA GLY A 191 2.42 2.91 -16.98
C GLY A 191 2.74 4.30 -17.53
N HIS A 192 2.78 4.49 -18.86
CA HIS A 192 3.04 5.78 -19.49
C HIS A 192 1.90 6.79 -19.27
N TYR A 193 0.67 6.33 -18.98
CA TYR A 193 -0.43 7.24 -18.65
C TYR A 193 -0.18 8.05 -17.37
N ILE A 194 0.67 7.55 -16.47
CA ILE A 194 1.09 8.29 -15.29
C ILE A 194 2.29 9.16 -15.69
N GLU A 195 2.07 10.46 -15.82
CA GLU A 195 3.08 11.43 -16.24
C GLU A 195 3.77 12.09 -15.04
N THR A 196 5.08 12.37 -15.18
CA THR A 196 5.82 13.17 -14.21
C THR A 196 5.83 14.62 -14.65
N VAL A 197 5.32 15.51 -13.80
CA VAL A 197 5.47 16.95 -13.97
C VAL A 197 6.68 17.40 -13.16
N ARG A 198 7.79 17.71 -13.87
CA ARG A 198 9.08 18.03 -13.23
C ARG A 198 8.93 19.17 -12.22
N GLY A 199 9.54 19.02 -11.06
CA GLY A 199 9.48 19.98 -9.95
C GLY A 199 8.16 20.06 -9.20
N MET A 200 7.08 19.44 -9.69
CA MET A 200 5.74 19.49 -9.07
C MET A 200 5.31 18.13 -8.53
N GLY A 201 5.08 17.14 -9.39
CA GLY A 201 4.53 15.86 -8.96
C GLY A 201 4.08 14.99 -10.11
N TYR A 202 2.87 14.43 -10.01
CA TYR A 202 2.35 13.44 -10.94
C TYR A 202 0.91 13.74 -11.33
N LYS A 203 0.55 13.37 -12.54
CA LYS A 203 -0.81 13.37 -13.07
C LYS A 203 -1.04 12.11 -13.88
N ILE A 204 -2.30 11.81 -14.20
CA ILE A 204 -2.64 10.85 -15.24
C ILE A 204 -3.24 11.59 -16.43
N GLY A 205 -2.79 11.25 -17.62
CA GLY A 205 -3.27 11.79 -18.87
C GLY A 205 -3.14 10.76 -19.97
N GLY A 206 -4.09 10.74 -20.91
CA GLY A 206 -3.91 10.08 -22.18
C GLY A 206 -3.31 11.08 -23.15
N THR A 207 -2.25 10.74 -23.85
CA THR A 207 -1.91 11.44 -25.11
C THR A 207 -3.07 11.20 -26.07
N SER A 208 -3.71 12.29 -26.46
CA SER A 208 -4.62 12.34 -27.61
C SER A 208 -3.89 11.83 -28.83
#